data_2b7ebd99daacedc2f3d61d10f766a098
#
_entry.id   2b7ebd99daacedc2f3d61d10f766a098
#
_cell.length_a   1.000
_cell.length_b   1.000
_cell.length_c   1.000
_cell.angle_alpha   90.00
_cell.angle_beta   90.00
_cell.angle_gamma   90.00
#
_symmetry.space_group_name_H-M   'P 1'
#
loop_
_entity.id
_entity.type
_entity.pdbx_description
1 polymer ?
#
loop_
_entity_poly.entity_id
_entity_poly.type
_entity_poly.pdbx_seq_one_letter_code
_entity_poly.pdbx_strand_id
1 'polypeptide(L)'
;RLEYIMSTFSDIYGYDTIKEHLQNAIKLDKVSHAYIINGGLGAGKKMIAKIFAKALQCEAEGNNKPCNKCHSCIQTESGNQPDIIWVRHEKPASIGVDDVRDQIISDMLIKPYSSRYKIYIIDEAEKLTVQAQNALLKTIEEPPAYGIVIFLTTNADIFLQTIISRCVLLDLKPLKESVVMDYLKDNYDVSEYERKFAADFAQGKIGRAKTIIEGTEFAHLKNNVMHVIKNVKDMTAADIMAVVKDVTNYKLTIDDYLDLMAMWFRDVLMFKSTNDTNYLIFSDEISLIKSQAEVMSYEGIQDILNSI
;
A
#
# COMPACT_ATOMS: atom_id res chain seq x y z
N ARG A 1 21.05 -10.20 -13.42
CA ARG A 1 20.67 -8.88 -13.99
C ARG A 1 19.26 -8.61 -13.50
N LEU A 2 19.10 -7.81 -12.46
CA LEU A 2 17.83 -7.16 -12.14
C LEU A 2 17.59 -6.17 -13.29
N GLU A 3 16.74 -6.54 -14.24
CA GLU A 3 16.16 -5.57 -15.16
C GLU A 3 15.28 -4.66 -14.28
N TYR A 4 15.73 -3.43 -14.11
CA TYR A 4 14.93 -2.37 -13.54
C TYR A 4 13.74 -2.16 -14.48
N ILE A 5 12.59 -2.73 -14.14
CA ILE A 5 11.34 -2.50 -14.86
C ILE A 5 11.00 -1.04 -14.66
N MET A 6 11.30 -0.22 -15.66
CA MET A 6 11.03 1.22 -15.64
C MET A 6 9.53 1.46 -15.71
N SER A 7 8.93 1.76 -14.57
CA SER A 7 7.48 1.94 -14.42
C SER A 7 6.94 3.21 -15.10
N THR A 8 5.74 3.08 -15.64
CA THR A 8 4.95 4.14 -16.28
C THR A 8 3.53 4.18 -15.70
N PHE A 9 2.69 5.12 -16.14
CA PHE A 9 1.28 5.14 -15.74
C PHE A 9 0.49 3.89 -16.19
N SER A 10 0.92 3.20 -17.26
CA SER A 10 0.30 1.94 -17.71
C SER A 10 0.51 0.78 -16.74
N ASP A 11 1.56 0.84 -15.92
CA ASP A 11 1.86 -0.20 -14.93
C ASP A 11 1.06 -0.03 -13.63
N ILE A 12 0.27 1.04 -13.53
CA ILE A 12 -0.67 1.26 -12.44
C ILE A 12 -1.99 0.56 -12.79
N TYR A 13 -2.25 -0.56 -12.16
CA TYR A 13 -3.53 -1.28 -12.30
C TYR A 13 -4.63 -0.56 -11.54
N GLY A 14 -5.78 -0.39 -12.18
CA GLY A 14 -6.89 0.39 -11.63
C GLY A 14 -6.55 1.89 -11.48
N TYR A 15 -7.30 2.57 -10.63
CA TYR A 15 -7.16 4.01 -10.34
C TYR A 15 -7.21 4.92 -11.58
N ASP A 16 -8.03 4.57 -12.58
CA ASP A 16 -8.04 5.26 -13.89
C ASP A 16 -8.30 6.75 -13.77
N THR A 17 -9.24 7.16 -12.93
CA THR A 17 -9.53 8.59 -12.67
C THR A 17 -8.31 9.33 -12.10
N ILE A 18 -7.54 8.69 -11.21
CA ILE A 18 -6.34 9.28 -10.61
C ILE A 18 -5.23 9.38 -11.66
N LYS A 19 -5.04 8.33 -12.47
CA LYS A 19 -4.09 8.33 -13.59
C LYS A 19 -4.38 9.47 -14.56
N GLU A 20 -5.63 9.56 -15.00
CA GLU A 20 -6.07 10.63 -15.91
C GLU A 20 -5.87 12.01 -15.31
N HIS A 21 -6.20 12.20 -14.03
CA HIS A 21 -5.99 13.48 -13.34
C HIS A 21 -4.51 13.87 -13.35
N LEU A 22 -3.60 12.96 -12.95
CA LEU A 22 -2.16 13.24 -12.91
C LEU A 22 -1.57 13.47 -14.30
N GLN A 23 -1.96 12.67 -15.29
CA GLN A 23 -1.54 12.86 -16.68
C GLN A 23 -2.04 14.16 -17.28
N ASN A 24 -3.29 14.54 -17.01
CA ASN A 24 -3.86 15.81 -17.47
C ASN A 24 -3.20 17.02 -16.78
N ALA A 25 -2.85 16.91 -15.48
CA ALA A 25 -2.10 17.95 -14.79
C ALA A 25 -0.75 18.23 -15.49
N ILE A 26 -0.04 17.16 -15.90
CA ILE A 26 1.23 17.28 -16.64
C ILE A 26 1.00 17.85 -18.04
N LYS A 27 0.03 17.29 -18.78
CA LYS A 27 -0.26 17.66 -20.17
C LYS A 27 -0.69 19.13 -20.33
N LEU A 28 -1.50 19.59 -19.38
CA LEU A 28 -2.05 20.97 -19.40
C LEU A 28 -1.16 21.98 -18.66
N ASP A 29 -0.02 21.52 -18.13
CA ASP A 29 0.87 22.34 -17.29
C ASP A 29 0.16 22.98 -16.08
N LYS A 30 -0.78 22.26 -15.48
CA LYS A 30 -1.59 22.65 -14.32
C LYS A 30 -1.32 21.76 -13.11
N VAL A 31 -0.04 21.67 -12.76
CA VAL A 31 0.40 20.86 -11.62
C VAL A 31 0.15 21.64 -10.33
N SER A 32 -0.47 21.01 -9.34
CA SER A 32 -0.65 21.59 -8.00
C SER A 32 0.66 21.54 -7.20
N HIS A 33 0.80 22.46 -6.28
CA HIS A 33 1.96 22.54 -5.39
C HIS A 33 1.96 21.47 -4.28
N ALA A 34 0.78 20.93 -3.95
CA ALA A 34 0.68 19.92 -2.89
C ALA A 34 -0.35 18.85 -3.23
N TYR A 35 0.01 17.60 -2.94
CA TYR A 35 -0.84 16.42 -3.12
C TYR A 35 -0.83 15.58 -1.85
N ILE A 36 -1.99 15.02 -1.51
CA ILE A 36 -2.12 13.96 -0.49
C ILE A 36 -2.57 12.70 -1.22
N ILE A 37 -1.74 11.66 -1.20
CA ILE A 37 -2.09 10.32 -1.71
C ILE A 37 -2.45 9.48 -0.50
N ASN A 38 -3.77 9.30 -0.29
CA ASN A 38 -4.33 8.53 0.80
C ASN A 38 -4.65 7.10 0.35
N GLY A 39 -4.41 6.11 1.20
CA GLY A 39 -4.76 4.72 0.91
C GLY A 39 -4.08 3.74 1.86
N GLY A 40 -4.66 2.56 2.02
CA GLY A 40 -4.13 1.53 2.92
C GLY A 40 -2.69 1.09 2.58
N LEU A 41 -2.07 0.35 3.49
CA LEU A 41 -0.77 -0.29 3.22
C LEU A 41 -0.89 -1.21 1.99
N GLY A 42 0.08 -1.16 1.10
CA GLY A 42 0.06 -1.96 -0.14
C GLY A 42 -0.85 -1.42 -1.26
N ALA A 43 -1.53 -0.27 -1.11
CA ALA A 43 -2.36 0.32 -2.16
C ALA A 43 -1.57 0.91 -3.35
N GLY A 44 -0.23 0.97 -3.29
CA GLY A 44 0.60 1.47 -4.40
C GLY A 44 0.95 2.96 -4.32
N LYS A 45 0.74 3.63 -3.17
CA LYS A 45 1.04 5.06 -2.97
C LYS A 45 2.44 5.47 -3.45
N LYS A 46 3.47 4.74 -2.98
CA LYS A 46 4.88 5.03 -3.36
C LYS A 46 5.13 4.91 -4.86
N MET A 47 4.54 3.89 -5.50
CA MET A 47 4.65 3.68 -6.94
C MET A 47 4.03 4.83 -7.72
N ILE A 48 2.82 5.24 -7.36
CA ILE A 48 2.11 6.36 -7.99
C ILE A 48 2.91 7.66 -7.82
N ALA A 49 3.38 7.96 -6.60
CA ALA A 49 4.20 9.15 -6.34
C ALA A 49 5.51 9.14 -7.15
N LYS A 50 6.19 8.00 -7.22
CA LYS A 50 7.43 7.85 -7.99
C LYS A 50 7.19 8.05 -9.49
N ILE A 51 6.14 7.43 -10.05
CA ILE A 51 5.79 7.56 -11.47
C ILE A 51 5.40 9.01 -11.78
N PHE A 52 4.61 9.66 -10.93
CA PHE A 52 4.22 11.06 -11.11
C PHE A 52 5.42 12.00 -11.03
N ALA A 53 6.28 11.87 -10.01
CA ALA A 53 7.50 12.64 -9.88
C ALA A 53 8.44 12.45 -11.09
N LYS A 54 8.62 11.21 -11.55
CA LYS A 54 9.41 10.88 -12.74
C LYS A 54 8.85 11.52 -14.00
N ALA A 55 7.52 11.53 -14.16
CA ALA A 55 6.86 12.14 -15.31
C ALA A 55 6.98 13.68 -15.30
N LEU A 56 6.93 14.32 -14.13
CA LEU A 56 7.13 15.76 -13.95
C LEU A 56 8.54 16.19 -14.31
N GLN A 57 9.54 15.35 -14.00
CA GLN A 57 10.96 15.63 -14.28
C GLN A 57 11.40 15.14 -15.67
N CYS A 58 10.52 14.49 -16.43
CA CYS A 58 10.86 13.93 -17.74
C CYS A 58 11.14 15.02 -18.77
N GLU A 59 12.35 14.96 -19.37
CA GLU A 59 12.86 15.91 -20.35
C GLU A 59 12.28 15.70 -21.76
N ALA A 60 11.58 14.60 -22.01
CA ALA A 60 11.01 14.31 -23.32
C ALA A 60 9.93 15.33 -23.70
N GLU A 61 9.91 15.70 -24.96
CA GLU A 61 8.82 16.49 -25.53
C GLU A 61 7.59 15.62 -25.76
N GLY A 62 6.39 16.25 -25.69
CA GLY A 62 5.11 15.57 -25.94
C GLY A 62 4.46 14.97 -24.70
N ASN A 63 3.41 14.17 -24.93
CA ASN A 63 2.47 13.73 -23.88
C ASN A 63 2.80 12.37 -23.24
N ASN A 64 3.77 11.62 -23.81
CA ASN A 64 4.13 10.29 -23.32
C ASN A 64 5.21 10.37 -22.23
N LYS A 65 4.84 10.93 -21.07
CA LYS A 65 5.72 11.02 -19.90
C LYS A 65 5.25 10.02 -18.82
N PRO A 66 6.19 9.38 -18.13
CA PRO A 66 7.65 9.39 -18.29
C PRO A 66 8.12 8.60 -19.52
N CYS A 67 9.18 9.07 -20.19
CA CYS A 67 9.71 8.42 -21.40
C CYS A 67 10.63 7.21 -21.11
N ASN A 68 11.09 7.06 -19.88
CA ASN A 68 12.00 6.01 -19.41
C ASN A 68 13.38 5.95 -20.11
N LYS A 69 13.75 6.96 -20.92
CA LYS A 69 14.99 6.99 -21.71
C LYS A 69 15.86 8.21 -21.43
N CYS A 70 15.28 9.34 -21.02
CA CYS A 70 16.05 10.54 -20.72
C CYS A 70 16.83 10.38 -19.40
N HIS A 71 17.82 11.24 -19.23
CA HIS A 71 18.72 11.20 -18.07
C HIS A 71 17.95 11.29 -16.75
N SER A 72 17.00 12.21 -16.64
CA SER A 72 16.16 12.38 -15.45
C SER A 72 15.31 11.15 -15.12
N CYS A 73 14.71 10.47 -16.12
CA CYS A 73 13.97 9.24 -15.90
C CYS A 73 14.85 8.10 -15.35
N ILE A 74 16.08 7.96 -15.88
CA ILE A 74 17.05 6.95 -15.44
C ILE A 74 17.51 7.25 -14.01
N GLN A 75 17.82 8.52 -13.71
CA GLN A 75 18.19 8.95 -12.36
C GLN A 75 17.07 8.73 -11.34
N THR A 76 15.81 9.00 -11.71
CA THR A 76 14.66 8.76 -10.84
C THR A 76 14.51 7.27 -10.54
N GLU A 77 14.71 6.41 -11.55
CA GLU A 77 14.59 4.96 -11.36
C GLU A 77 15.68 4.42 -10.42
N SER A 78 16.91 4.89 -10.57
CA SER A 78 18.03 4.53 -9.70
C SER A 78 18.02 5.21 -8.32
N GLY A 79 17.05 6.12 -8.05
CA GLY A 79 16.97 6.87 -6.79
C GLY A 79 18.00 8.00 -6.64
N ASN A 80 18.66 8.41 -7.75
CA ASN A 80 19.73 9.40 -7.75
C ASN A 80 19.30 10.76 -8.34
N GLN A 81 18.00 11.00 -8.57
CA GLN A 81 17.51 12.28 -9.07
C GLN A 81 17.54 13.32 -7.93
N PRO A 82 18.42 14.36 -8.03
CA PRO A 82 18.66 15.26 -6.91
C PRO A 82 17.47 16.16 -6.57
N ASP A 83 16.58 16.40 -7.53
CA ASP A 83 15.40 17.25 -7.38
C ASP A 83 14.13 16.46 -6.98
N ILE A 84 14.27 15.16 -6.65
CA ILE A 84 13.23 14.32 -6.04
C ILE A 84 13.73 13.86 -4.68
N ILE A 85 13.23 14.48 -3.63
CA ILE A 85 13.69 14.28 -2.26
C ILE A 85 12.66 13.42 -1.51
N TRP A 86 13.08 12.22 -1.10
CA TRP A 86 12.34 11.42 -0.15
C TRP A 86 12.71 11.85 1.26
N VAL A 87 11.76 12.46 1.95
CA VAL A 87 11.97 12.97 3.31
C VAL A 87 12.22 11.81 4.26
N ARG A 88 13.34 11.89 4.98
CA ARG A 88 13.76 10.91 5.98
C ARG A 88 13.44 11.43 7.36
N HIS A 89 13.13 10.53 8.28
CA HIS A 89 12.95 10.88 9.69
C HIS A 89 13.82 9.98 10.56
N GLU A 90 14.40 10.57 11.61
CA GLU A 90 15.28 9.84 12.53
C GLU A 90 14.49 8.95 13.47
N LYS A 91 13.30 9.41 13.89
CA LYS A 91 12.44 8.68 14.83
C LYS A 91 11.45 7.80 14.07
N PRO A 92 11.43 6.47 14.32
CA PRO A 92 10.54 5.55 13.61
C PRO A 92 9.04 5.88 13.73
N ALA A 93 8.64 6.51 14.86
CA ALA A 93 7.24 6.75 15.18
C ALA A 93 6.73 8.17 14.87
N SER A 94 7.61 9.13 14.52
CA SER A 94 7.19 10.51 14.32
C SER A 94 8.11 11.27 13.37
N ILE A 95 7.52 12.19 12.59
CA ILE A 95 8.22 13.17 11.76
C ILE A 95 8.10 14.51 12.46
N GLY A 96 9.23 15.04 12.93
CA GLY A 96 9.30 16.26 13.74
C GLY A 96 9.41 17.54 12.92
N VAL A 97 9.43 18.67 13.63
CA VAL A 97 9.60 19.99 13.02
C VAL A 97 10.97 20.13 12.35
N ASP A 98 12.00 19.56 12.97
CA ASP A 98 13.37 19.68 12.46
C ASP A 98 13.54 18.88 11.16
N ASP A 99 12.96 17.66 11.09
CA ASP A 99 12.95 16.86 9.85
C ASP A 99 12.37 17.66 8.67
N VAL A 100 11.26 18.35 8.91
CA VAL A 100 10.55 19.15 7.90
C VAL A 100 11.29 20.44 7.59
N ARG A 101 11.83 21.12 8.60
CA ARG A 101 12.55 22.39 8.42
C ARG A 101 13.80 22.21 7.59
N ASP A 102 14.59 21.20 7.90
CA ASP A 102 15.89 21.00 7.27
C ASP A 102 15.76 20.45 5.86
N GLN A 103 14.88 19.45 5.65
CA GLN A 103 14.78 18.75 4.38
C GLN A 103 13.79 19.36 3.40
N ILE A 104 12.82 20.19 3.85
CA ILE A 104 11.80 20.78 2.99
C ILE A 104 11.91 22.30 2.99
N ILE A 105 11.71 22.95 4.16
CA ILE A 105 11.52 24.40 4.21
C ILE A 105 12.79 25.13 3.80
N SER A 106 13.93 24.75 4.37
CA SER A 106 15.22 25.37 4.06
C SER A 106 15.70 25.05 2.66
N ASP A 107 15.53 23.79 2.24
CA ASP A 107 15.97 23.30 0.93
C ASP A 107 15.09 23.82 -0.21
N MET A 108 13.79 24.09 0.04
CA MET A 108 12.87 24.65 -0.96
C MET A 108 13.22 26.09 -1.35
N LEU A 109 14.01 26.82 -0.57
CA LEU A 109 14.53 28.14 -0.94
C LEU A 109 15.60 28.07 -2.04
N ILE A 110 16.19 26.91 -2.25
CA ILE A 110 17.19 26.65 -3.27
C ILE A 110 16.51 26.12 -4.52
N LYS A 111 16.76 26.76 -5.68
CA LYS A 111 16.19 26.32 -6.97
C LYS A 111 16.59 24.87 -7.30
N PRO A 112 15.79 24.16 -8.12
CA PRO A 112 16.14 22.82 -8.63
C PRO A 112 17.53 22.82 -9.27
N TYR A 113 18.25 21.71 -9.12
CA TYR A 113 19.60 21.55 -9.63
C TYR A 113 19.62 21.35 -11.15
N SER A 114 18.78 20.46 -11.65
CA SER A 114 18.79 20.07 -13.07
C SER A 114 17.41 19.97 -13.71
N SER A 115 16.35 20.12 -12.94
CA SER A 115 14.99 19.84 -13.37
C SER A 115 14.08 21.07 -13.27
N ARG A 116 12.86 20.94 -13.79
CA ARG A 116 11.86 21.99 -13.72
C ARG A 116 11.28 22.17 -12.32
N TYR A 117 11.06 21.07 -11.61
CA TYR A 117 10.44 21.04 -10.28
C TYR A 117 11.39 20.50 -9.24
N LYS A 118 11.17 20.87 -7.99
CA LYS A 118 11.78 20.28 -6.81
C LYS A 118 10.68 19.62 -6.02
N ILE A 119 10.74 18.30 -5.93
CA ILE A 119 9.64 17.46 -5.46
C ILE A 119 10.03 16.79 -4.14
N TYR A 120 9.23 17.01 -3.11
CA TYR A 120 9.41 16.41 -1.79
C TYR A 120 8.33 15.37 -1.57
N ILE A 121 8.74 14.13 -1.29
CA ILE A 121 7.84 13.03 -1.02
C ILE A 121 8.00 12.64 0.45
N ILE A 122 6.91 12.81 1.21
CA ILE A 122 6.84 12.47 2.63
C ILE A 122 6.08 11.16 2.74
N ASP A 123 6.81 10.08 2.96
CA ASP A 123 6.20 8.77 3.21
C ASP A 123 5.75 8.67 4.67
N GLU A 124 4.75 7.83 4.94
CA GLU A 124 4.15 7.68 6.27
C GLU A 124 3.79 9.04 6.89
N ALA A 125 3.21 9.93 6.08
CA ALA A 125 2.93 11.31 6.48
C ALA A 125 1.90 11.43 7.62
N GLU A 126 1.21 10.34 7.97
CA GLU A 126 0.44 10.22 9.20
C GLU A 126 1.28 10.35 10.48
N LYS A 127 2.61 10.19 10.38
CA LYS A 127 3.55 10.38 11.49
C LYS A 127 3.96 11.83 11.72
N LEU A 128 3.53 12.76 10.85
CA LEU A 128 3.80 14.19 11.02
C LEU A 128 3.17 14.70 12.31
N THR A 129 3.99 15.25 13.20
CA THR A 129 3.49 15.92 14.40
C THR A 129 2.70 17.18 14.01
N VAL A 130 1.76 17.61 14.86
CA VAL A 130 0.97 18.84 14.63
C VAL A 130 1.90 20.06 14.44
N GLN A 131 3.01 20.09 15.16
CA GLN A 131 4.01 21.16 15.04
C GLN A 131 4.71 21.12 13.68
N ALA A 132 5.04 19.94 13.16
CA ALA A 132 5.64 19.78 11.82
C ALA A 132 4.65 20.19 10.73
N GLN A 133 3.38 19.81 10.87
CA GLN A 133 2.32 20.25 9.96
C GLN A 133 2.17 21.77 9.95
N ASN A 134 2.15 22.41 11.12
CA ASN A 134 2.08 23.88 11.22
C ASN A 134 3.30 24.56 10.59
N ALA A 135 4.50 24.00 10.74
CA ALA A 135 5.71 24.54 10.10
C ALA A 135 5.64 24.52 8.56
N LEU A 136 4.95 23.53 7.99
CA LEU A 136 4.75 23.41 6.52
C LEU A 136 3.72 24.39 5.95
N LEU A 137 2.81 24.93 6.78
CA LEU A 137 1.68 25.74 6.28
C LEU A 137 2.14 26.88 5.36
N LYS A 138 3.12 27.67 5.78
CA LYS A 138 3.62 28.79 4.96
C LYS A 138 4.17 28.32 3.61
N THR A 139 4.88 27.19 3.62
CA THR A 139 5.47 26.62 2.41
C THR A 139 4.41 26.08 1.44
N ILE A 140 3.28 25.59 1.97
CA ILE A 140 2.16 25.09 1.17
C ILE A 140 1.27 26.25 0.69
N GLU A 141 1.16 27.33 1.47
CA GLU A 141 0.37 28.51 1.12
C GLU A 141 1.04 29.38 0.04
N GLU A 142 2.33 29.60 0.16
CA GLU A 142 3.12 30.45 -0.72
C GLU A 142 4.33 29.66 -1.28
N PRO A 143 4.10 28.58 -2.03
CA PRO A 143 5.20 27.78 -2.56
C PRO A 143 5.92 28.50 -3.68
N PRO A 144 7.24 28.31 -3.84
CA PRO A 144 7.90 28.74 -5.05
C PRO A 144 7.33 27.99 -6.27
N ALA A 145 7.31 28.60 -7.44
CA ALA A 145 6.69 28.06 -8.65
C ALA A 145 7.22 26.66 -9.06
N TYR A 146 8.38 26.26 -8.55
CA TYR A 146 9.00 24.97 -8.81
C TYR A 146 8.81 23.94 -7.68
N GLY A 147 8.24 24.34 -6.54
CA GLY A 147 8.11 23.49 -5.37
C GLY A 147 6.85 22.63 -5.41
N ILE A 148 7.00 21.30 -5.18
CA ILE A 148 5.89 20.35 -5.08
C ILE A 148 6.09 19.48 -3.85
N VAL A 149 5.04 19.32 -3.04
CA VAL A 149 5.03 18.44 -1.87
C VAL A 149 4.00 17.33 -2.07
N ILE A 150 4.40 16.08 -1.86
CA ILE A 150 3.53 14.89 -1.99
C ILE A 150 3.53 14.15 -0.65
N PHE A 151 2.40 14.14 0.01
CA PHE A 151 2.17 13.38 1.25
C PHE A 151 1.62 12.00 0.91
N LEU A 152 2.24 10.93 1.42
CA LEU A 152 1.75 9.56 1.34
C LEU A 152 1.25 9.16 2.72
N THR A 153 -0.03 8.85 2.83
CA THR A 153 -0.64 8.56 4.14
C THR A 153 -1.60 7.36 4.07
N THR A 154 -1.81 6.72 5.20
CA THR A 154 -2.86 5.72 5.38
C THR A 154 -4.14 6.32 5.94
N ASN A 155 -4.05 7.54 6.49
CA ASN A 155 -5.18 8.26 7.07
C ASN A 155 -5.06 9.77 6.81
N ALA A 156 -5.87 10.31 5.91
CA ALA A 156 -5.87 11.72 5.59
C ALA A 156 -6.50 12.61 6.67
N ASP A 157 -7.33 12.04 7.57
CA ASP A 157 -8.03 12.79 8.62
C ASP A 157 -7.08 13.31 9.73
N ILE A 158 -5.85 12.81 9.76
CA ILE A 158 -4.82 13.27 10.70
C ILE A 158 -4.31 14.68 10.35
N PHE A 159 -4.42 15.07 9.08
CA PHE A 159 -3.94 16.37 8.66
C PHE A 159 -4.83 17.51 9.15
N LEU A 160 -4.19 18.63 9.47
CA LEU A 160 -4.91 19.86 9.73
C LEU A 160 -5.77 20.26 8.53
N GLN A 161 -6.97 20.76 8.78
CA GLN A 161 -7.91 21.21 7.73
C GLN A 161 -7.28 22.30 6.85
N THR A 162 -6.37 23.09 7.41
CA THR A 162 -5.58 24.10 6.69
C THR A 162 -4.64 23.49 5.65
N ILE A 163 -4.11 22.30 5.87
CA ILE A 163 -3.31 21.54 4.88
C ILE A 163 -4.23 20.90 3.84
N ILE A 164 -5.27 20.17 4.29
CA ILE A 164 -6.19 19.49 3.39
C ILE A 164 -6.80 20.44 2.37
N SER A 165 -7.22 21.63 2.80
CA SER A 165 -7.85 22.63 1.92
C SER A 165 -6.94 23.18 0.81
N ARG A 166 -5.62 22.95 0.89
CA ARG A 166 -4.61 23.45 -0.06
C ARG A 166 -3.97 22.31 -0.87
N CYS A 167 -4.32 21.08 -0.57
CA CYS A 167 -3.78 19.89 -1.24
C CYS A 167 -4.83 19.28 -2.19
N VAL A 168 -4.35 18.71 -3.28
CA VAL A 168 -5.16 17.79 -4.09
C VAL A 168 -5.17 16.43 -3.39
N LEU A 169 -6.34 16.01 -2.91
CA LEU A 169 -6.52 14.70 -2.28
C LEU A 169 -6.78 13.64 -3.34
N LEU A 170 -5.92 12.61 -3.37
CA LEU A 170 -6.03 11.43 -4.22
C LEU A 170 -6.27 10.22 -3.32
N ASP A 171 -7.51 9.73 -3.30
CA ASP A 171 -7.92 8.63 -2.42
C ASP A 171 -7.88 7.30 -3.16
N LEU A 172 -6.93 6.44 -2.78
CA LEU A 172 -6.72 5.10 -3.33
C LEU A 172 -7.64 4.10 -2.62
N LYS A 173 -8.87 3.98 -3.10
CA LYS A 173 -9.81 2.98 -2.60
C LYS A 173 -9.34 1.57 -2.93
N PRO A 174 -9.71 0.56 -2.13
CA PRO A 174 -9.44 -0.83 -2.46
C PRO A 174 -9.92 -1.17 -3.88
N LEU A 175 -9.07 -1.84 -4.64
CA LEU A 175 -9.37 -2.26 -6.01
C LEU A 175 -10.34 -3.44 -6.00
N LYS A 176 -11.05 -3.63 -7.11
CA LYS A 176 -11.84 -4.84 -7.31
C LYS A 176 -10.92 -6.06 -7.39
N GLU A 177 -11.38 -7.19 -6.89
CA GLU A 177 -10.66 -8.47 -6.93
C GLU A 177 -10.19 -8.80 -8.36
N SER A 178 -11.03 -8.59 -9.37
CA SER A 178 -10.69 -8.82 -10.77
C SER A 178 -9.44 -8.07 -11.22
N VAL A 179 -9.24 -6.83 -10.77
CA VAL A 179 -8.07 -6.02 -11.10
C VAL A 179 -6.79 -6.58 -10.44
N VAL A 180 -6.92 -7.08 -9.21
CA VAL A 180 -5.80 -7.75 -8.52
C VAL A 180 -5.47 -9.07 -9.20
N MET A 181 -6.48 -9.84 -9.62
CA MET A 181 -6.31 -11.08 -10.39
C MET A 181 -5.59 -10.84 -11.73
N ASP A 182 -6.00 -9.78 -12.46
CA ASP A 182 -5.37 -9.40 -13.73
C ASP A 182 -3.90 -9.03 -13.50
N TYR A 183 -3.60 -8.22 -12.47
CA TYR A 183 -2.23 -7.89 -12.10
C TYR A 183 -1.38 -9.15 -11.81
N LEU A 184 -1.91 -10.07 -11.02
CA LEU A 184 -1.20 -11.30 -10.68
C LEU A 184 -0.98 -12.20 -11.90
N LYS A 185 -1.97 -12.27 -12.80
CA LYS A 185 -1.88 -13.04 -14.04
C LYS A 185 -0.80 -12.50 -14.99
N ASP A 186 -0.69 -11.19 -15.08
CA ASP A 186 0.24 -10.54 -16.02
C ASP A 186 1.69 -10.55 -15.50
N ASN A 187 1.89 -10.63 -14.19
CA ASN A 187 3.21 -10.47 -13.58
C ASN A 187 3.79 -11.74 -12.94
N TYR A 188 2.97 -12.79 -12.70
CA TYR A 188 3.40 -13.98 -11.97
C TYR A 188 2.92 -15.26 -12.64
N ASP A 189 3.83 -16.23 -12.78
CA ASP A 189 3.51 -17.59 -13.23
C ASP A 189 3.19 -18.48 -12.02
N VAL A 190 1.97 -18.30 -11.48
CA VAL A 190 1.45 -19.06 -10.34
C VAL A 190 0.09 -19.66 -10.68
N SER A 191 -0.33 -20.68 -9.96
CA SER A 191 -1.60 -21.37 -10.19
C SER A 191 -2.81 -20.42 -10.03
N GLU A 192 -3.93 -20.78 -10.64
CA GLU A 192 -5.18 -20.01 -10.49
C GLU A 192 -5.65 -19.96 -9.04
N TYR A 193 -5.47 -21.06 -8.31
CA TYR A 193 -5.75 -21.13 -6.87
C TYR A 193 -4.93 -20.12 -6.07
N GLU A 194 -3.60 -20.09 -6.28
CA GLU A 194 -2.72 -19.12 -5.59
C GLU A 194 -3.06 -17.68 -5.92
N ARG A 195 -3.39 -17.39 -7.19
CA ARG A 195 -3.84 -16.04 -7.60
C ARG A 195 -5.12 -15.64 -6.91
N LYS A 196 -6.14 -16.53 -6.90
CA LYS A 196 -7.41 -16.26 -6.25
C LYS A 196 -7.23 -16.05 -4.76
N PHE A 197 -6.49 -16.94 -4.10
CA PHE A 197 -6.19 -16.83 -2.67
C PHE A 197 -5.49 -15.51 -2.34
N ALA A 198 -4.46 -15.13 -3.12
CA ALA A 198 -3.74 -13.89 -2.91
C ALA A 198 -4.61 -12.64 -3.17
N ALA A 199 -5.49 -12.68 -4.18
CA ALA A 199 -6.41 -11.59 -4.48
C ALA A 199 -7.45 -11.38 -3.37
N ASP A 200 -8.05 -12.47 -2.88
CA ASP A 200 -9.01 -12.45 -1.77
C ASP A 200 -8.36 -11.90 -0.49
N PHE A 201 -7.18 -12.44 -0.12
CA PHE A 201 -6.46 -11.99 1.07
C PHE A 201 -5.98 -10.54 0.97
N ALA A 202 -5.60 -10.10 -0.22
CA ALA A 202 -5.12 -8.74 -0.46
C ALA A 202 -6.18 -7.66 -0.25
N GLN A 203 -7.46 -8.01 -0.26
CA GLN A 203 -8.57 -7.06 -0.06
C GLN A 203 -8.44 -5.81 -0.96
N GLY A 204 -8.12 -6.04 -2.24
CA GLY A 204 -7.97 -4.97 -3.23
C GLY A 204 -6.65 -4.18 -3.15
N LYS A 205 -5.63 -4.65 -2.42
CA LYS A 205 -4.32 -3.99 -2.26
C LYS A 205 -3.24 -4.79 -2.99
N ILE A 206 -2.85 -4.38 -4.19
CA ILE A 206 -1.89 -5.09 -5.05
C ILE A 206 -0.56 -5.36 -4.33
N GLY A 207 -0.04 -4.40 -3.57
CA GLY A 207 1.20 -4.59 -2.81
C GLY A 207 1.11 -5.72 -1.80
N ARG A 208 -0.07 -5.93 -1.17
CA ARG A 208 -0.32 -7.05 -0.26
C ARG A 208 -0.37 -8.38 -1.03
N ALA A 209 -1.06 -8.42 -2.18
CA ALA A 209 -1.08 -9.60 -3.06
C ALA A 209 0.33 -10.01 -3.51
N LYS A 210 1.16 -9.03 -3.86
CA LYS A 210 2.56 -9.22 -4.22
C LYS A 210 3.36 -9.86 -3.08
N THR A 211 3.24 -9.34 -1.85
CA THR A 211 3.93 -9.87 -0.67
C THR A 211 3.56 -11.34 -0.41
N ILE A 212 2.31 -11.72 -0.66
CA ILE A 212 1.83 -13.09 -0.51
C ILE A 212 2.50 -14.02 -1.52
N ILE A 213 2.54 -13.62 -2.79
CA ILE A 213 3.10 -14.45 -3.87
C ILE A 213 4.62 -14.56 -3.79
N GLU A 214 5.31 -13.46 -3.47
CA GLU A 214 6.77 -13.42 -3.41
C GLU A 214 7.35 -13.90 -2.06
N GLY A 215 6.53 -13.92 -1.01
CA GLY A 215 6.98 -14.14 0.36
C GLY A 215 6.91 -15.59 0.81
N THR A 216 8.05 -16.17 1.20
CA THR A 216 8.10 -17.45 1.94
C THR A 216 7.50 -17.31 3.34
N GLU A 217 7.57 -16.13 3.95
CA GLU A 217 7.03 -15.83 5.28
C GLU A 217 5.51 -16.01 5.32
N PHE A 218 4.80 -15.69 4.24
CA PHE A 218 3.36 -15.87 4.16
C PHE A 218 2.95 -17.35 4.15
N ALA A 219 3.70 -18.19 3.45
CA ALA A 219 3.47 -19.65 3.47
C ALA A 219 3.64 -20.25 4.88
N HIS A 220 4.63 -19.76 5.62
CA HIS A 220 4.81 -20.13 7.03
C HIS A 220 3.65 -19.67 7.90
N LEU A 221 3.20 -18.43 7.72
CA LEU A 221 2.06 -17.88 8.45
C LEU A 221 0.79 -18.69 8.19
N LYS A 222 0.47 -18.98 6.91
CA LYS A 222 -0.66 -19.84 6.54
C LYS A 222 -0.58 -21.20 7.22
N ASN A 223 0.59 -21.84 7.20
CA ASN A 223 0.79 -23.14 7.83
C ASN A 223 0.58 -23.09 9.35
N ASN A 224 1.05 -22.03 10.02
CA ASN A 224 0.86 -21.84 11.45
C ASN A 224 -0.62 -21.64 11.80
N VAL A 225 -1.34 -20.81 11.05
CA VAL A 225 -2.78 -20.63 11.22
C VAL A 225 -3.52 -21.95 11.03
N MET A 226 -3.21 -22.70 9.96
CA MET A 226 -3.83 -24.00 9.70
C MET A 226 -3.52 -25.02 10.78
N HIS A 227 -2.30 -25.00 11.34
CA HIS A 227 -1.94 -25.86 12.45
C HIS A 227 -2.81 -25.58 13.68
N VAL A 228 -3.00 -24.32 14.03
CA VAL A 228 -3.86 -23.93 15.16
C VAL A 228 -5.31 -24.35 14.90
N ILE A 229 -5.85 -24.03 13.73
CA ILE A 229 -7.24 -24.35 13.36
C ILE A 229 -7.51 -25.87 13.43
N LYS A 230 -6.55 -26.68 12.99
CA LYS A 230 -6.67 -28.15 12.99
C LYS A 230 -6.57 -28.75 14.40
N ASN A 231 -5.77 -28.16 15.27
CA ASN A 231 -5.39 -28.79 16.54
C ASN A 231 -5.89 -28.05 17.79
N VAL A 232 -6.59 -26.90 17.66
CA VAL A 232 -6.98 -26.02 18.78
C VAL A 232 -7.67 -26.75 19.93
N LYS A 233 -8.44 -27.81 19.64
CA LYS A 233 -9.14 -28.60 20.65
C LYS A 233 -8.22 -29.40 21.58
N ASP A 234 -7.04 -29.75 21.07
CA ASP A 234 -6.06 -30.60 21.78
C ASP A 234 -4.86 -29.76 22.26
N MET A 235 -4.81 -28.46 21.93
CA MET A 235 -3.72 -27.56 22.33
C MET A 235 -3.79 -27.19 23.80
N THR A 236 -2.63 -27.25 24.46
CA THR A 236 -2.46 -26.71 25.82
C THR A 236 -2.22 -25.18 25.78
N ALA A 237 -2.37 -24.51 26.93
CA ALA A 237 -2.02 -23.11 27.05
C ALA A 237 -0.55 -22.80 26.67
N ALA A 238 0.35 -23.77 26.91
CA ALA A 238 1.76 -23.62 26.52
C ALA A 238 1.95 -23.65 25.00
N ASP A 239 1.19 -24.50 24.29
CA ASP A 239 1.22 -24.57 22.81
C ASP A 239 0.69 -23.27 22.19
N ILE A 240 -0.39 -22.71 22.72
CA ILE A 240 -0.94 -21.44 22.28
C ILE A 240 0.08 -20.29 22.50
N MET A 241 0.73 -20.26 23.67
CA MET A 241 1.77 -19.25 23.94
C MET A 241 2.97 -19.40 23.00
N ALA A 242 3.34 -20.64 22.62
CA ALA A 242 4.41 -20.86 21.65
C ALA A 242 4.04 -20.31 20.27
N VAL A 243 2.79 -20.50 19.81
CA VAL A 243 2.28 -19.95 18.55
C VAL A 243 2.31 -18.42 18.58
N VAL A 244 1.82 -17.79 19.64
CA VAL A 244 1.82 -16.31 19.79
C VAL A 244 3.25 -15.78 19.72
N LYS A 245 4.20 -16.44 20.41
CA LYS A 245 5.62 -16.05 20.38
C LYS A 245 6.22 -16.22 18.99
N ASP A 246 5.84 -17.26 18.26
CA ASP A 246 6.32 -17.50 16.90
C ASP A 246 5.81 -16.42 15.94
N VAL A 247 4.52 -16.11 15.98
CA VAL A 247 3.91 -15.05 15.16
C VAL A 247 4.58 -13.68 15.40
N THR A 248 4.94 -13.34 16.63
CA THR A 248 5.60 -12.07 16.97
C THR A 248 7.05 -11.97 16.47
N ASN A 249 7.69 -13.08 16.12
CA ASN A 249 9.06 -13.10 15.61
C ASN A 249 9.15 -12.87 14.09
N TYR A 250 8.04 -12.95 13.35
CA TYR A 250 8.02 -12.71 11.91
C TYR A 250 7.76 -11.22 11.59
N LYS A 251 8.22 -10.79 10.41
CA LYS A 251 7.94 -9.45 9.87
C LYS A 251 6.48 -9.25 9.45
N LEU A 252 5.72 -10.34 9.34
CA LEU A 252 4.29 -10.31 9.10
C LEU A 252 3.57 -9.88 10.38
N THR A 253 2.59 -9.02 10.22
CA THR A 253 1.88 -8.42 11.34
C THR A 253 0.93 -9.43 12.00
N ILE A 254 0.62 -9.24 13.27
CA ILE A 254 -0.45 -9.95 13.96
C ILE A 254 -1.76 -9.82 13.17
N ASP A 255 -1.98 -8.66 12.54
CA ASP A 255 -3.15 -8.40 11.69
C ASP A 255 -3.27 -9.41 10.53
N ASP A 256 -2.15 -9.78 9.87
CA ASP A 256 -2.17 -10.78 8.80
C ASP A 256 -2.56 -12.17 9.30
N TYR A 257 -2.16 -12.51 10.53
CA TYR A 257 -2.54 -13.76 11.20
C TYR A 257 -4.04 -13.78 11.52
N LEU A 258 -4.54 -12.70 12.10
CA LEU A 258 -5.95 -12.54 12.44
C LEU A 258 -6.83 -12.50 11.18
N ASP A 259 -6.39 -11.83 10.13
CA ASP A 259 -7.08 -11.81 8.83
C ASP A 259 -7.22 -13.22 8.23
N LEU A 260 -6.16 -14.06 8.30
CA LEU A 260 -6.24 -15.46 7.86
C LEU A 260 -7.24 -16.28 8.69
N MET A 261 -7.25 -16.09 10.00
CA MET A 261 -8.24 -16.75 10.87
C MET A 261 -9.65 -16.28 10.54
N ALA A 262 -9.87 -14.98 10.37
CA ALA A 262 -11.17 -14.42 9.99
C ALA A 262 -11.66 -14.97 8.65
N MET A 263 -10.77 -15.07 7.64
CA MET A 263 -11.09 -15.66 6.33
C MET A 263 -11.49 -17.13 6.47
N TRP A 264 -10.82 -17.89 7.31
CA TRP A 264 -11.19 -19.27 7.57
C TRP A 264 -12.59 -19.41 8.15
N PHE A 265 -12.90 -18.69 9.23
CA PHE A 265 -14.23 -18.75 9.87
C PHE A 265 -15.31 -18.14 8.99
N ARG A 266 -14.98 -17.17 8.11
CA ARG A 266 -15.88 -16.72 7.05
C ARG A 266 -16.25 -17.88 6.12
N ASP A 267 -15.27 -18.68 5.69
CA ASP A 267 -15.51 -19.82 4.79
C ASP A 267 -16.38 -20.89 5.49
N VAL A 268 -16.13 -21.17 6.78
CA VAL A 268 -16.99 -22.06 7.59
C VAL A 268 -18.43 -21.54 7.65
N LEU A 269 -18.63 -20.24 7.87
CA LEU A 269 -19.93 -19.58 7.92
C LEU A 269 -20.62 -19.62 6.54
N MET A 270 -19.89 -19.31 5.48
CA MET A 270 -20.39 -19.35 4.09
C MET A 270 -20.87 -20.75 3.72
N PHE A 271 -20.05 -21.77 3.97
CA PHE A 271 -20.44 -23.14 3.69
C PHE A 271 -21.65 -23.56 4.52
N LYS A 272 -21.67 -23.21 5.81
CA LYS A 272 -22.81 -23.51 6.70
C LYS A 272 -24.12 -22.89 6.20
N SER A 273 -24.09 -21.71 5.61
CA SER A 273 -25.26 -20.96 5.15
C SER A 273 -25.71 -21.34 3.74
N THR A 274 -24.76 -21.64 2.84
CA THR A 274 -25.06 -21.85 1.41
C THR A 274 -24.96 -23.29 0.96
N ASN A 275 -24.22 -24.11 1.68
CA ASN A 275 -23.79 -25.46 1.30
C ASN A 275 -23.09 -25.53 -0.07
N ASP A 276 -22.52 -24.40 -0.53
CA ASP A 276 -21.82 -24.25 -1.78
C ASP A 276 -20.33 -24.03 -1.56
N THR A 277 -19.50 -24.82 -2.25
CA THR A 277 -18.03 -24.77 -2.15
C THR A 277 -17.38 -23.77 -3.09
N ASN A 278 -18.12 -23.20 -4.05
CA ASN A 278 -17.58 -22.27 -5.05
C ASN A 278 -17.15 -20.92 -4.45
N TYR A 279 -17.69 -20.56 -3.29
CA TYR A 279 -17.39 -19.30 -2.59
C TYR A 279 -16.28 -19.42 -1.56
N LEU A 280 -15.67 -20.61 -1.42
CA LEU A 280 -14.63 -20.85 -0.43
C LEU A 280 -13.26 -20.40 -0.94
N ILE A 281 -12.53 -19.70 -0.07
CA ILE A 281 -11.15 -19.27 -0.32
C ILE A 281 -10.20 -20.44 -0.08
N PHE A 282 -10.41 -21.21 1.02
CA PHE A 282 -9.62 -22.39 1.35
C PHE A 282 -10.18 -23.64 0.68
N SER A 283 -10.23 -23.63 -0.66
CA SER A 283 -10.78 -24.73 -1.44
C SER A 283 -9.98 -26.03 -1.37
N ASP A 284 -8.73 -25.97 -0.87
CA ASP A 284 -7.87 -27.13 -0.57
C ASP A 284 -8.25 -27.86 0.75
N GLU A 285 -9.01 -27.19 1.64
CA GLU A 285 -9.37 -27.70 2.97
C GLU A 285 -10.90 -27.93 3.16
N ILE A 286 -11.62 -28.20 2.07
CA ILE A 286 -13.09 -28.35 2.07
C ILE A 286 -13.60 -29.35 3.11
N SER A 287 -12.93 -30.49 3.30
CA SER A 287 -13.35 -31.53 4.24
C SER A 287 -13.33 -31.02 5.69
N LEU A 288 -12.34 -30.21 6.06
CA LEU A 288 -12.25 -29.63 7.40
C LEU A 288 -13.32 -28.53 7.60
N ILE A 289 -13.54 -27.68 6.58
CA ILE A 289 -14.59 -26.65 6.60
C ILE A 289 -15.96 -27.28 6.81
N LYS A 290 -16.29 -28.38 6.08
CA LYS A 290 -17.54 -29.12 6.25
C LYS A 290 -17.70 -29.66 7.67
N SER A 291 -16.68 -30.33 8.19
CA SER A 291 -16.71 -30.88 9.53
C SER A 291 -16.93 -29.81 10.61
N GLN A 292 -16.27 -28.65 10.48
CA GLN A 292 -16.46 -27.54 11.44
C GLN A 292 -17.82 -26.89 11.29
N ALA A 293 -18.31 -26.72 10.06
CA ALA A 293 -19.65 -26.15 9.79
C ALA A 293 -20.79 -27.02 10.38
N GLU A 294 -20.61 -28.34 10.45
CA GLU A 294 -21.58 -29.25 11.09
C GLU A 294 -21.61 -29.08 12.61
N VAL A 295 -20.45 -28.92 13.24
CA VAL A 295 -20.30 -28.90 14.70
C VAL A 295 -20.53 -27.52 15.31
N MET A 296 -20.08 -26.44 14.65
CA MET A 296 -20.14 -25.10 15.20
C MET A 296 -21.51 -24.45 14.97
N SER A 297 -22.02 -23.73 15.98
CA SER A 297 -23.24 -22.92 15.83
C SER A 297 -22.98 -21.60 15.07
N TYR A 298 -24.02 -20.99 14.51
CA TYR A 298 -23.91 -19.65 13.90
C TYR A 298 -23.40 -18.61 14.90
N GLU A 299 -23.96 -18.61 16.12
CA GLU A 299 -23.53 -17.72 17.19
C GLU A 299 -22.05 -17.92 17.54
N GLY A 300 -21.61 -19.17 17.69
CA GLY A 300 -20.23 -19.48 18.02
C GLY A 300 -19.22 -19.02 16.94
N ILE A 301 -19.58 -19.15 15.65
CA ILE A 301 -18.73 -18.63 14.57
C ILE A 301 -18.72 -17.09 14.60
N GLN A 302 -19.86 -16.46 14.85
CA GLN A 302 -19.95 -15.01 14.92
C GLN A 302 -19.19 -14.43 16.12
N ASP A 303 -19.23 -15.10 17.27
CA ASP A 303 -18.45 -14.71 18.45
C ASP A 303 -16.94 -14.76 18.18
N ILE A 304 -16.47 -15.78 17.46
CA ILE A 304 -15.06 -15.88 17.04
C ILE A 304 -14.73 -14.71 16.12
N LEU A 305 -15.54 -14.46 15.08
CA LEU A 305 -15.31 -13.36 14.13
C LEU A 305 -15.34 -11.98 14.78
N ASN A 306 -16.14 -11.79 15.82
CA ASN A 306 -16.19 -10.55 16.59
C ASN A 306 -15.01 -10.39 17.56
N SER A 307 -14.34 -11.50 17.91
CA SER A 307 -13.19 -11.51 18.83
C SER A 307 -11.85 -11.33 18.12
N ILE A 308 -11.81 -11.57 16.80
CA ILE A 308 -10.70 -11.32 15.91
C ILE A 308 -10.67 -9.85 15.51
#